data_3a778e9ca0be077e75311fb39e9fdbcb
#
_entry.id   3a778e9ca0be077e75311fb39e9fdbcb
#
_cell.length_a   1.000
_cell.length_b   1.000
_cell.length_c   1.000
_cell.angle_alpha   90.00
_cell.angle_beta   90.00
_cell.angle_gamma   90.00
#
_symmetry.space_group_name_H-M   'P 1'
#
loop_
_entity.id
_entity.type
_entity.pdbx_description
1 polymer ?
#
loop_
_entity_poly.entity_id
_entity_poly.type
_entity_poly.pdbx_seq_one_letter_code
_entity_poly.pdbx_strand_id
1 'polypeptide(L)'
;MNLDRIDGTGYPLAFRVADSASGRRAATIVGNAPARDVFRVEARTMGGHQKELVVTEGEGGDAWRLTSDEGAILQGTDLAPFPLAFFNAGLHADFVNRTLALARTHNVALDIDGITLDNQYHFNGSFFKGSGEGSAEAVVVRVQARSRAAHATVLKLLEAALAASPAHAVMAQVQRNTFALYVNGRRCPVTRVAPSSAPDQQDPFKAHASAPAPLAGAAPGFALIEKVERPMPPGAPPSMAPEGRIPISIPGRSMLRDPTGLVATMVTPRFGAAFNISCDERAGYGRAPSGLACIAAGIAFCYMTQFSRYIEHRKHKVRAIRFVQNLPFTLTGSAAAGTLTGGLEPVDTHVFLHAEEPDAVMQNLLEVAENTCYLHAALRSALPGRVELTLMNPSVASG
;
A
#
# COMPACT_ATOMS: atom_id res chain seq x y z
N MET A 1 -27.62 -5.26 -12.87
CA MET A 1 -26.43 -5.39 -12.00
C MET A 1 -25.84 -4.02 -11.85
N ASN A 2 -25.52 -3.60 -10.63
CA ASN A 2 -24.82 -2.32 -10.43
C ASN A 2 -23.33 -2.58 -10.67
N LEU A 3 -22.87 -2.30 -11.88
CA LEU A 3 -21.48 -2.52 -12.32
C LEU A 3 -20.45 -1.64 -11.57
N ASP A 4 -20.94 -0.71 -10.75
CA ASP A 4 -20.11 0.20 -9.94
C ASP A 4 -19.90 -0.32 -8.51
N ARG A 5 -19.93 -1.64 -8.33
CA ARG A 5 -19.63 -2.35 -7.08
C ARG A 5 -18.70 -3.52 -7.36
N ILE A 6 -17.84 -3.84 -6.38
CA ILE A 6 -16.88 -4.96 -6.47
C ILE A 6 -17.59 -6.27 -6.82
N ASP A 7 -18.66 -6.58 -6.10
CA ASP A 7 -19.47 -7.78 -6.31
C ASP A 7 -20.28 -7.75 -7.62
N GLY A 8 -20.53 -6.56 -8.17
CA GLY A 8 -21.23 -6.37 -9.45
C GLY A 8 -20.35 -6.56 -10.69
N THR A 9 -19.03 -6.46 -10.57
CA THR A 9 -18.10 -6.58 -11.71
C THR A 9 -17.92 -8.02 -12.20
N GLY A 10 -18.11 -9.00 -11.32
CA GLY A 10 -17.81 -10.41 -11.61
C GLY A 10 -16.30 -10.72 -11.74
N TYR A 11 -15.43 -9.76 -11.47
CA TYR A 11 -13.99 -9.93 -11.55
C TYR A 11 -13.37 -10.28 -10.18
N PRO A 12 -12.20 -10.97 -10.16
CA PRO A 12 -11.42 -11.16 -8.95
C PRO A 12 -11.03 -9.83 -8.29
N LEU A 13 -10.73 -9.84 -6.98
CA LEU A 13 -10.32 -8.65 -6.21
C LEU A 13 -9.02 -8.03 -6.71
N ALA A 14 -8.16 -8.83 -7.32
CA ALA A 14 -6.91 -8.39 -7.94
C ALA A 14 -6.61 -9.23 -9.19
N PHE A 15 -6.11 -8.58 -10.23
CA PHE A 15 -5.64 -9.26 -11.44
C PHE A 15 -4.75 -8.33 -12.28
N ARG A 16 -3.99 -8.95 -13.20
CA ARG A 16 -3.21 -8.22 -14.19
C ARG A 16 -4.13 -7.70 -15.31
N VAL A 17 -3.94 -6.44 -15.69
CA VAL A 17 -4.78 -5.76 -16.68
C VAL A 17 -4.40 -6.16 -18.11
N ALA A 18 -5.37 -6.23 -19.02
CA ALA A 18 -5.18 -6.66 -20.41
C ALA A 18 -4.14 -5.83 -21.19
N ASP A 19 -4.10 -4.51 -20.95
CA ASP A 19 -3.16 -3.60 -21.61
C ASP A 19 -1.76 -3.60 -20.96
N SER A 20 -1.53 -4.44 -19.96
CA SER A 20 -0.24 -4.64 -19.30
C SER A 20 0.73 -5.38 -20.22
N ALA A 21 1.45 -4.64 -21.03
CA ALA A 21 2.06 -5.18 -22.25
C ALA A 21 3.32 -6.04 -22.06
N SER A 22 4.11 -5.90 -20.98
CA SER A 22 5.49 -6.31 -21.15
C SER A 22 6.03 -7.38 -20.23
N GLY A 23 5.37 -7.74 -19.13
CA GLY A 23 5.96 -8.59 -18.09
C GLY A 23 7.23 -7.94 -17.48
N ARG A 24 7.36 -6.64 -17.60
CA ARG A 24 8.50 -5.88 -17.10
C ARG A 24 8.29 -5.50 -15.64
N ARG A 25 9.31 -5.75 -14.84
CA ARG A 25 9.36 -5.28 -13.45
C ARG A 25 10.27 -4.05 -13.33
N ALA A 26 9.88 -3.13 -12.50
CA ALA A 26 10.69 -1.98 -12.15
C ALA A 26 12.04 -2.41 -11.58
N ALA A 27 13.13 -1.74 -11.97
CA ALA A 27 14.47 -2.06 -11.52
C ALA A 27 14.64 -1.87 -10.01
N THR A 28 13.88 -0.96 -9.40
CA THR A 28 13.81 -0.78 -7.94
C THR A 28 13.29 -2.00 -7.19
N ILE A 29 12.50 -2.87 -7.83
CA ILE A 29 11.99 -4.10 -7.24
C ILE A 29 13.06 -5.20 -7.28
N VAL A 30 13.62 -5.44 -8.45
CA VAL A 30 14.46 -6.62 -8.71
C VAL A 30 15.95 -6.34 -8.62
N GLY A 31 16.36 -5.07 -8.54
CA GLY A 31 17.74 -4.65 -8.68
C GLY A 31 18.56 -4.68 -7.40
N ASN A 32 19.88 -4.87 -7.60
CA ASN A 32 20.93 -4.64 -6.61
C ASN A 32 21.82 -3.45 -7.03
N ALA A 33 21.34 -2.63 -7.95
CA ALA A 33 22.01 -1.49 -8.53
C ALA A 33 21.13 -0.24 -8.42
N PRO A 34 21.69 0.96 -8.47
CA PRO A 34 20.92 2.20 -8.45
C PRO A 34 19.82 2.22 -9.49
N ALA A 35 18.63 2.62 -9.09
CA ALA A 35 17.45 2.69 -9.94
C ALA A 35 16.46 3.75 -9.44
N ARG A 36 15.64 4.26 -10.33
CA ARG A 36 14.50 5.13 -10.05
C ARG A 36 13.34 4.73 -10.96
N ASP A 37 12.23 4.37 -10.36
CA ASP A 37 11.02 4.00 -11.10
C ASP A 37 9.81 4.74 -10.52
N VAL A 38 8.95 5.26 -11.39
CA VAL A 38 7.72 5.93 -10.99
C VAL A 38 6.56 4.95 -11.11
N PHE A 39 5.98 4.60 -9.97
CA PHE A 39 4.74 3.84 -9.93
C PHE A 39 3.58 4.80 -10.11
N ARG A 40 2.70 4.49 -11.07
CA ARG A 40 1.53 5.29 -11.39
C ARG A 40 0.27 4.57 -10.94
N VAL A 41 -0.53 5.26 -10.15
CA VAL A 41 -1.84 4.79 -9.71
C VAL A 41 -2.93 5.62 -10.38
N GLU A 42 -3.92 4.95 -10.94
CA GLU A 42 -5.18 5.55 -11.39
C GLU A 42 -6.32 4.93 -10.61
N ALA A 43 -6.95 5.71 -9.74
CA ALA A 43 -7.93 5.22 -8.77
C ALA A 43 -9.28 5.92 -8.91
N ARG A 44 -10.35 5.20 -8.57
CA ARG A 44 -11.70 5.74 -8.47
C ARG A 44 -12.49 5.15 -7.30
N THR A 45 -13.44 5.91 -6.78
CA THR A 45 -14.49 5.38 -5.90
C THR A 45 -15.51 4.58 -6.71
N MET A 46 -16.08 3.58 -6.06
CA MET A 46 -17.21 2.78 -6.49
C MET A 46 -18.40 3.00 -5.54
N GLY A 47 -19.43 2.19 -5.59
CA GLY A 47 -20.58 2.30 -4.68
C GLY A 47 -20.21 2.06 -3.22
N GLY A 48 -20.71 2.91 -2.32
CA GLY A 48 -20.38 2.86 -0.88
C GLY A 48 -18.93 3.26 -0.61
N HIS A 49 -18.24 2.50 0.23
CA HIS A 49 -16.81 2.69 0.53
C HIS A 49 -15.88 1.85 -0.36
N GLN A 50 -16.43 1.20 -1.38
CA GLN A 50 -15.66 0.40 -2.31
C GLN A 50 -14.84 1.28 -3.26
N LYS A 51 -13.67 0.81 -3.63
CA LYS A 51 -12.70 1.52 -4.47
C LYS A 51 -11.98 0.54 -5.37
N GLU A 52 -11.54 0.99 -6.52
CA GLU A 52 -10.60 0.26 -7.35
C GLU A 52 -9.52 1.17 -7.90
N LEU A 53 -8.41 0.58 -8.25
CA LEU A 53 -7.31 1.26 -8.93
C LEU A 53 -6.63 0.33 -9.91
N VAL A 54 -5.92 0.95 -10.86
CA VAL A 54 -4.86 0.32 -11.63
C VAL A 54 -3.53 0.91 -11.18
N VAL A 55 -2.59 0.07 -10.78
CA VAL A 55 -1.22 0.44 -10.48
C VAL A 55 -0.30 -0.10 -11.56
N THR A 56 0.48 0.78 -12.19
CA THR A 56 1.51 0.44 -13.17
C THR A 56 2.89 0.52 -12.49
N GLU A 57 3.65 -0.57 -12.57
CA GLU A 57 4.95 -0.74 -11.91
C GLU A 57 6.10 -0.18 -12.75
N GLY A 58 6.35 1.14 -12.62
CA GLY A 58 7.35 1.82 -13.44
C GLY A 58 6.86 2.07 -14.87
N GLU A 59 7.67 2.79 -15.67
CA GLU A 59 7.33 3.11 -17.05
C GLU A 59 7.31 1.85 -17.93
N GLY A 60 6.15 1.58 -18.55
CA GLY A 60 5.95 0.40 -19.40
C GLY A 60 6.01 -0.93 -18.63
N GLY A 61 5.82 -0.90 -17.32
CA GLY A 61 5.82 -2.09 -16.46
C GLY A 61 4.46 -2.78 -16.40
N ASP A 62 4.39 -3.83 -15.58
CA ASP A 62 3.15 -4.55 -15.31
C ASP A 62 2.10 -3.63 -14.69
N ALA A 63 0.85 -3.80 -15.10
CA ALA A 63 -0.28 -3.07 -14.55
C ALA A 63 -1.25 -4.04 -13.87
N TRP A 64 -1.64 -3.70 -12.64
CA TRP A 64 -2.50 -4.52 -11.80
C TRP A 64 -3.73 -3.73 -11.37
N ARG A 65 -4.91 -4.32 -11.58
CA ARG A 65 -6.13 -3.84 -10.93
C ARG A 65 -6.17 -4.40 -9.51
N LEU A 66 -6.42 -3.52 -8.53
CA LEU A 66 -6.64 -3.87 -7.13
C LEU A 66 -7.94 -3.23 -6.66
N THR A 67 -8.65 -3.89 -5.75
CA THR A 67 -9.88 -3.36 -5.13
C THR A 67 -9.72 -3.26 -3.63
N SER A 68 -10.35 -2.25 -3.04
CA SER A 68 -10.38 -2.03 -1.60
C SER A 68 -11.79 -1.70 -1.13
N ASP A 69 -12.09 -2.10 0.10
CA ASP A 69 -13.33 -1.76 0.78
C ASP A 69 -13.02 -1.46 2.24
N GLU A 70 -13.97 -0.89 2.95
CA GLU A 70 -13.87 -0.72 4.39
C GLU A 70 -14.66 -1.82 5.11
N GLY A 71 -14.23 -2.14 6.33
CA GLY A 71 -14.99 -3.01 7.21
C GLY A 71 -16.27 -2.35 7.70
N ALA A 72 -17.18 -3.15 8.26
CA ALA A 72 -18.49 -2.71 8.76
C ALA A 72 -18.41 -1.55 9.77
N ILE A 73 -17.31 -1.42 10.52
CA ILE A 73 -17.06 -0.29 11.45
C ILE A 73 -17.10 1.07 10.75
N LEU A 74 -16.59 1.13 9.52
CA LEU A 74 -16.59 2.31 8.68
C LEU A 74 -17.71 2.28 7.64
N GLN A 75 -18.77 1.49 7.90
CA GLN A 75 -19.94 1.33 7.03
C GLN A 75 -19.62 0.74 5.65
N GLY A 76 -18.49 0.07 5.51
CA GLY A 76 -18.13 -0.71 4.34
C GLY A 76 -18.81 -2.07 4.31
N THR A 77 -18.61 -2.82 3.24
CA THR A 77 -19.20 -4.15 3.03
C THR A 77 -18.20 -5.29 3.29
N ASP A 78 -16.96 -4.96 3.66
CA ASP A 78 -15.90 -5.92 4.00
C ASP A 78 -15.64 -6.96 2.87
N LEU A 79 -15.83 -6.53 1.60
CA LEU A 79 -15.67 -7.41 0.43
C LEU A 79 -14.23 -7.52 -0.05
N ALA A 80 -13.39 -6.52 0.23
CA ALA A 80 -12.01 -6.46 -0.22
C ALA A 80 -11.11 -5.94 0.91
N PRO A 81 -9.76 -6.10 0.81
CA PRO A 81 -8.86 -5.58 1.83
C PRO A 81 -9.03 -4.07 2.03
N PHE A 82 -9.00 -3.66 3.29
CA PHE A 82 -8.95 -2.25 3.65
C PHE A 82 -7.57 -1.65 3.30
N PRO A 83 -7.45 -0.32 3.12
CA PRO A 83 -6.23 0.31 2.61
C PRO A 83 -4.94 -0.03 3.36
N LEU A 84 -5.01 -0.05 4.71
CA LEU A 84 -3.85 -0.33 5.56
C LEU A 84 -3.36 -1.78 5.42
N ALA A 85 -4.21 -2.72 4.95
CA ALA A 85 -3.81 -4.09 4.67
C ALA A 85 -2.86 -4.18 3.47
N PHE A 86 -3.11 -3.41 2.42
CA PHE A 86 -2.19 -3.31 1.27
C PHE A 86 -0.84 -2.75 1.70
N PHE A 87 -0.83 -1.69 2.50
CA PHE A 87 0.40 -1.08 2.98
C PHE A 87 1.22 -2.06 3.83
N ASN A 88 0.58 -2.76 4.77
CA ASN A 88 1.22 -3.78 5.59
C ASN A 88 1.81 -4.91 4.72
N ALA A 89 1.04 -5.46 3.77
CA ALA A 89 1.51 -6.50 2.87
C ALA A 89 2.69 -6.04 1.99
N GLY A 90 2.67 -4.78 1.55
CA GLY A 90 3.76 -4.19 0.78
C GLY A 90 5.07 -4.07 1.57
N LEU A 91 5.02 -3.66 2.84
CA LEU A 91 6.19 -3.63 3.72
C LEU A 91 6.81 -5.01 3.90
N HIS A 92 5.98 -6.03 4.11
CA HIS A 92 6.44 -7.41 4.24
C HIS A 92 7.13 -7.91 2.96
N ALA A 93 6.47 -7.76 1.82
CA ALA A 93 6.95 -8.32 0.56
C ALA A 93 8.26 -7.68 0.09
N ASP A 94 8.36 -6.35 0.13
CA ASP A 94 9.59 -5.66 -0.29
C ASP A 94 10.75 -5.97 0.66
N PHE A 95 10.51 -6.06 1.97
CA PHE A 95 11.54 -6.49 2.94
C PHE A 95 12.06 -7.90 2.64
N VAL A 96 11.15 -8.86 2.38
CA VAL A 96 11.53 -10.24 2.01
C VAL A 96 12.37 -10.24 0.74
N ASN A 97 11.94 -9.50 -0.29
CA ASN A 97 12.67 -9.40 -1.55
C ASN A 97 14.10 -8.88 -1.33
N ARG A 98 14.26 -7.78 -0.58
CA ARG A 98 15.60 -7.24 -0.24
C ARG A 98 16.43 -8.26 0.54
N THR A 99 15.83 -8.94 1.50
CA THR A 99 16.50 -9.98 2.29
C THR A 99 17.03 -11.09 1.39
N LEU A 100 16.19 -11.65 0.52
CA LEU A 100 16.58 -12.73 -0.40
C LEU A 100 17.64 -12.26 -1.41
N ALA A 101 17.53 -11.04 -1.92
CA ALA A 101 18.50 -10.48 -2.85
C ALA A 101 19.88 -10.31 -2.19
N LEU A 102 19.94 -9.73 -1.00
CA LEU A 102 21.18 -9.54 -0.26
C LEU A 102 21.77 -10.87 0.25
N ALA A 103 20.94 -11.82 0.68
CA ALA A 103 21.40 -13.15 1.07
C ALA A 103 22.11 -13.85 -0.09
N ARG A 104 21.57 -13.77 -1.31
CA ARG A 104 22.26 -14.28 -2.52
C ARG A 104 23.55 -13.54 -2.80
N THR A 105 23.56 -12.21 -2.74
CA THR A 105 24.75 -11.39 -3.04
C THR A 105 25.89 -11.68 -2.06
N HIS A 106 25.59 -11.94 -0.79
CA HIS A 106 26.60 -12.21 0.24
C HIS A 106 26.81 -13.70 0.53
N ASN A 107 26.20 -14.59 -0.26
CA ASN A 107 26.29 -16.06 -0.09
C ASN A 107 25.89 -16.54 1.32
N VAL A 108 24.89 -15.91 1.91
CA VAL A 108 24.30 -16.31 3.19
C VAL A 108 23.14 -17.25 2.94
N ALA A 109 23.26 -18.52 3.31
CA ALA A 109 22.14 -19.45 3.29
C ALA A 109 21.16 -19.08 4.43
N LEU A 110 19.95 -18.71 4.05
CA LEU A 110 18.92 -18.21 4.97
C LEU A 110 17.55 -18.76 4.56
N ASP A 111 16.92 -19.49 5.49
CA ASP A 111 15.53 -19.93 5.37
C ASP A 111 14.67 -19.05 6.27
N ILE A 112 13.73 -18.33 5.69
CA ILE A 112 12.77 -17.48 6.42
C ILE A 112 11.54 -18.32 6.75
N ASP A 113 11.32 -18.60 8.03
CA ASP A 113 10.16 -19.36 8.51
C ASP A 113 8.92 -18.48 8.66
N GLY A 114 9.09 -17.19 8.90
CA GLY A 114 8.03 -16.22 8.99
C GLY A 114 8.50 -14.84 9.40
N ILE A 115 7.69 -13.86 9.03
CA ILE A 115 7.89 -12.46 9.41
C ILE A 115 6.59 -11.94 10.00
N THR A 116 6.68 -11.21 11.11
CA THR A 116 5.56 -10.45 11.68
C THR A 116 5.90 -8.98 11.75
N LEU A 117 4.92 -8.15 11.42
CA LEU A 117 4.99 -6.70 11.48
C LEU A 117 3.60 -6.15 11.78
N ASP A 118 3.52 -5.30 12.80
CA ASP A 118 2.29 -4.63 13.18
C ASP A 118 2.43 -3.14 12.93
N ASN A 119 1.59 -2.59 12.03
CA ASN A 119 1.48 -1.16 11.90
C ASN A 119 0.59 -0.61 13.02
N GLN A 120 1.09 0.42 13.69
CA GLN A 120 0.36 1.14 14.73
C GLN A 120 0.03 2.54 14.25
N TYR A 121 -1.23 2.91 14.36
CA TYR A 121 -1.72 4.23 13.99
C TYR A 121 -2.55 4.80 15.13
N HIS A 122 -2.64 6.13 15.17
CA HIS A 122 -3.50 6.84 16.10
C HIS A 122 -4.27 7.93 15.38
N PHE A 123 -5.47 8.18 15.86
CA PHE A 123 -6.24 9.33 15.44
C PHE A 123 -6.41 10.27 16.64
N ASN A 124 -6.06 11.53 16.47
CA ASN A 124 -6.20 12.56 17.48
C ASN A 124 -7.21 13.61 17.02
N GLY A 125 -7.91 14.23 17.97
CA GLY A 125 -8.89 15.27 17.67
C GLY A 125 -10.22 14.74 17.17
N SER A 126 -10.95 15.54 16.41
CA SER A 126 -12.30 15.22 15.95
C SER A 126 -12.38 15.26 14.42
N PHE A 127 -12.69 14.09 13.84
CA PHE A 127 -12.99 14.01 12.42
C PHE A 127 -14.19 14.89 12.04
N PHE A 128 -15.21 14.92 12.91
CA PHE A 128 -16.43 15.69 12.68
C PHE A 128 -16.22 17.20 12.66
N LYS A 129 -15.32 17.70 13.50
CA LYS A 129 -14.98 19.14 13.55
C LYS A 129 -13.96 19.55 12.48
N GLY A 130 -13.41 18.58 11.72
CA GLY A 130 -12.33 18.82 10.78
C GLY A 130 -10.98 19.17 11.44
N SER A 131 -10.84 18.92 12.76
CA SER A 131 -9.62 19.10 13.54
C SER A 131 -8.91 17.76 13.82
N GLY A 132 -9.29 16.71 13.13
CA GLY A 132 -8.69 15.40 13.26
C GLY A 132 -7.33 15.32 12.60
N GLU A 133 -6.43 14.56 13.20
CA GLU A 133 -5.10 14.28 12.68
C GLU A 133 -4.77 12.79 12.83
N GLY A 134 -4.37 12.16 11.72
CA GLY A 134 -3.81 10.83 11.73
C GLY A 134 -2.34 10.85 12.14
N SER A 135 -1.88 9.81 12.82
CA SER A 135 -0.47 9.59 13.13
C SER A 135 -0.11 8.11 12.98
N ALA A 136 1.17 7.82 12.74
CA ALA A 136 1.72 6.47 12.65
C ALA A 136 2.86 6.30 13.64
N GLU A 137 3.23 5.05 13.94
CA GLU A 137 4.39 4.70 14.77
C GLU A 137 5.43 3.92 13.95
N ALA A 138 6.69 3.94 14.43
CA ALA A 138 7.75 3.15 13.84
C ALA A 138 7.44 1.65 13.94
N VAL A 139 7.78 0.90 12.89
CA VAL A 139 7.51 -0.53 12.82
C VAL A 139 8.67 -1.36 13.38
N VAL A 140 8.33 -2.53 13.92
CA VAL A 140 9.30 -3.57 14.29
C VAL A 140 9.06 -4.78 13.42
N VAL A 141 10.05 -5.12 12.60
CA VAL A 141 10.04 -6.30 11.75
C VAL A 141 10.64 -7.48 12.54
N ARG A 142 9.82 -8.43 12.94
CA ARG A 142 10.25 -9.63 13.65
C ARG A 142 10.41 -10.78 12.67
N VAL A 143 11.63 -11.28 12.58
CA VAL A 143 12.00 -12.35 11.65
C VAL A 143 12.32 -13.63 12.42
N GLN A 144 11.68 -14.73 12.03
CA GLN A 144 12.04 -16.08 12.42
C GLN A 144 12.73 -16.75 11.24
N ALA A 145 13.96 -17.19 11.43
CA ALA A 145 14.76 -17.75 10.34
C ALA A 145 15.69 -18.85 10.82
N ARG A 146 16.16 -19.67 9.88
CA ARG A 146 17.20 -20.69 10.09
C ARG A 146 18.41 -20.37 9.23
N SER A 147 19.61 -20.46 9.82
CA SER A 147 20.87 -20.30 9.11
C SER A 147 22.01 -20.96 9.90
N ARG A 148 23.07 -21.35 9.18
CA ARG A 148 24.35 -21.72 9.78
C ARG A 148 25.26 -20.53 10.02
N ALA A 149 24.95 -19.38 9.51
CA ALA A 149 25.71 -18.15 9.73
C ALA A 149 25.52 -17.66 11.18
N ALA A 150 26.50 -16.93 11.69
CA ALA A 150 26.41 -16.33 13.01
C ALA A 150 25.21 -15.35 13.10
N HIS A 151 24.58 -15.30 14.27
CA HIS A 151 23.43 -14.40 14.53
C HIS A 151 23.71 -12.95 14.10
N ALA A 152 24.90 -12.41 14.46
CA ALA A 152 25.30 -11.05 14.09
C ALA A 152 25.37 -10.84 12.56
N THR A 153 25.81 -11.86 11.80
CA THR A 153 25.88 -11.81 10.33
C THR A 153 24.49 -11.73 9.74
N VAL A 154 23.56 -12.58 10.21
CA VAL A 154 22.18 -12.60 9.73
C VAL A 154 21.45 -11.31 10.12
N LEU A 155 21.60 -10.84 11.36
CA LEU A 155 20.99 -9.59 11.82
C LEU A 155 21.47 -8.41 10.97
N LYS A 156 22.78 -8.28 10.73
CA LYS A 156 23.32 -7.21 9.87
C LYS A 156 22.79 -7.27 8.45
N LEU A 157 22.59 -8.48 7.89
CA LEU A 157 21.98 -8.66 6.57
C LEU A 157 20.52 -8.17 6.56
N LEU A 158 19.74 -8.50 7.59
CA LEU A 158 18.34 -8.06 7.71
C LEU A 158 18.22 -6.56 7.93
N GLU A 159 19.12 -5.95 8.71
CA GLU A 159 19.19 -4.49 8.86
C GLU A 159 19.54 -3.80 7.54
N ALA A 160 20.46 -4.35 6.76
CA ALA A 160 20.77 -3.89 5.43
C ALA A 160 19.58 -4.06 4.46
N ALA A 161 18.81 -5.14 4.58
CA ALA A 161 17.59 -5.35 3.80
C ALA A 161 16.51 -4.30 4.15
N LEU A 162 16.37 -3.97 5.42
CA LEU A 162 15.45 -2.92 5.87
C LEU A 162 15.86 -1.56 5.29
N ALA A 163 17.16 -1.21 5.35
CA ALA A 163 17.69 0.02 4.79
C ALA A 163 17.55 0.08 3.26
N ALA A 164 17.67 -1.07 2.57
CA ALA A 164 17.54 -1.18 1.12
C ALA A 164 16.09 -1.19 0.64
N SER A 165 15.10 -1.23 1.52
CA SER A 165 13.67 -1.34 1.19
C SER A 165 13.05 0.03 0.88
N PRO A 166 12.67 0.33 -0.39
CA PRO A 166 11.92 1.55 -0.70
C PRO A 166 10.57 1.60 0.00
N ALA A 167 9.90 0.45 0.25
CA ALA A 167 8.66 0.39 1.01
C ALA A 167 8.83 0.90 2.45
N HIS A 168 9.91 0.52 3.14
CA HIS A 168 10.19 0.99 4.49
C HIS A 168 10.68 2.45 4.52
N ALA A 169 11.34 2.91 3.45
CA ALA A 169 11.74 4.31 3.29
C ALA A 169 10.53 5.27 3.30
N VAL A 170 9.36 4.81 2.87
CA VAL A 170 8.08 5.56 2.96
C VAL A 170 7.81 6.05 4.40
N MET A 171 8.16 5.25 5.40
CA MET A 171 7.99 5.62 6.80
C MET A 171 9.24 6.23 7.43
N ALA A 172 10.43 5.82 6.97
CA ALA A 172 11.70 6.23 7.57
C ALA A 172 12.13 7.66 7.20
N GLN A 173 11.59 8.22 6.13
CA GLN A 173 11.98 9.52 5.58
C GLN A 173 10.78 10.45 5.48
N VAL A 174 10.95 11.72 5.85
CA VAL A 174 9.90 12.74 5.70
C VAL A 174 9.68 13.04 4.22
N GLN A 175 8.46 12.83 3.73
CA GLN A 175 8.05 13.16 2.37
C GLN A 175 7.24 14.46 2.33
N ARG A 176 7.56 15.33 1.39
CA ARG A 176 6.78 16.54 1.10
C ARG A 176 5.87 16.26 -0.09
N ASN A 177 4.73 15.60 0.17
CA ASN A 177 3.77 15.29 -0.87
C ASN A 177 3.22 16.54 -1.53
N THR A 178 2.94 16.45 -2.84
CA THR A 178 2.38 17.55 -3.62
C THR A 178 1.01 17.18 -4.18
N PHE A 179 0.16 18.19 -4.38
CA PHE A 179 -1.24 17.98 -4.75
C PHE A 179 -1.69 18.92 -5.87
N ALA A 180 -2.49 18.39 -6.80
CA ALA A 180 -3.28 19.16 -7.74
C ALA A 180 -4.75 18.80 -7.55
N LEU A 181 -5.62 19.80 -7.50
CA LEU A 181 -7.06 19.64 -7.35
C LEU A 181 -7.78 20.04 -8.63
N TYR A 182 -8.64 19.17 -9.13
CA TYR A 182 -9.52 19.45 -10.26
C TYR A 182 -10.98 19.31 -9.83
N VAL A 183 -11.74 20.38 -9.98
CA VAL A 183 -13.18 20.39 -9.71
C VAL A 183 -13.92 20.58 -11.01
N ASN A 184 -14.74 19.61 -11.39
CA ASN A 184 -15.52 19.62 -12.64
C ASN A 184 -14.64 19.88 -13.89
N GLY A 185 -13.44 19.27 -13.92
CA GLY A 185 -12.48 19.38 -15.03
C GLY A 185 -11.62 20.63 -15.02
N ARG A 186 -11.75 21.53 -14.05
CA ARG A 186 -10.96 22.75 -13.91
C ARG A 186 -9.97 22.63 -12.75
N ARG A 187 -8.70 22.91 -13.00
CA ARG A 187 -7.67 22.97 -11.95
C ARG A 187 -7.95 24.14 -10.98
N CYS A 188 -7.99 23.82 -9.70
CA CYS A 188 -8.20 24.77 -8.61
C CYS A 188 -6.92 24.95 -7.80
N PRO A 189 -6.66 26.14 -7.24
CA PRO A 189 -5.54 26.32 -6.33
C PRO A 189 -5.71 25.46 -5.08
N VAL A 190 -4.59 25.06 -4.46
CA VAL A 190 -4.54 24.44 -3.13
C VAL A 190 -3.81 25.39 -2.19
N THR A 191 -4.16 25.39 -0.88
CA THR A 191 -3.70 26.44 0.04
C THR A 191 -2.88 25.92 1.21
N ARG A 192 -3.29 24.84 1.86
CA ARG A 192 -2.62 24.33 3.08
C ARG A 192 -1.80 23.07 2.83
N VAL A 193 -1.78 22.59 1.61
CA VAL A 193 -0.92 21.52 1.15
C VAL A 193 0.00 22.04 0.06
N ALA A 194 1.14 21.38 -0.16
CA ALA A 194 2.08 21.80 -1.19
C ALA A 194 1.47 21.58 -2.59
N PRO A 195 1.44 22.60 -3.45
CA PRO A 195 0.92 22.45 -4.80
C PRO A 195 1.83 21.60 -5.67
N SER A 196 1.24 20.74 -6.50
CA SER A 196 1.95 20.04 -7.57
C SER A 196 2.45 21.03 -8.63
N SER A 197 3.72 20.91 -8.98
CA SER A 197 4.33 21.61 -10.13
C SER A 197 4.28 20.80 -11.41
N ALA A 198 3.77 19.56 -11.35
CA ALA A 198 3.66 18.70 -12.52
C ALA A 198 2.61 19.24 -13.52
N PRO A 199 2.77 18.91 -14.81
CA PRO A 199 1.76 19.19 -15.83
C PRO A 199 0.40 18.59 -15.46
N ASP A 200 -0.67 19.17 -16.01
CA ASP A 200 -2.02 18.67 -15.82
C ASP A 200 -2.12 17.20 -16.25
N GLN A 201 -2.75 16.40 -15.40
CA GLN A 201 -3.02 15.01 -15.68
C GLN A 201 -4.41 14.86 -16.29
N GLN A 202 -4.56 13.81 -17.09
CA GLN A 202 -5.88 13.46 -17.61
C GLN A 202 -6.70 12.78 -16.51
N ASP A 203 -7.99 13.16 -16.43
CA ASP A 203 -8.94 12.50 -15.53
C ASP A 203 -9.05 11.00 -15.89
N PRO A 204 -8.72 10.07 -14.97
CA PRO A 204 -8.76 8.64 -15.24
C PRO A 204 -10.17 8.10 -15.51
N PHE A 205 -11.21 8.88 -15.26
CA PHE A 205 -12.60 8.48 -15.60
C PHE A 205 -12.77 8.11 -17.08
N LYS A 206 -12.06 8.77 -17.98
CA LYS A 206 -12.13 8.44 -19.41
C LYS A 206 -11.51 7.08 -19.74
N ALA A 207 -10.46 6.71 -19.01
CA ALA A 207 -9.78 5.44 -19.18
C ALA A 207 -10.45 4.29 -18.40
N HIS A 208 -11.04 4.61 -17.24
CA HIS A 208 -11.58 3.63 -16.28
C HIS A 208 -13.05 3.92 -15.93
N ALA A 209 -13.87 4.24 -16.94
CA ALA A 209 -15.33 4.40 -16.76
C ALA A 209 -16.00 3.08 -16.28
N SER A 210 -15.36 1.96 -16.57
CA SER A 210 -15.68 0.63 -16.05
C SER A 210 -14.40 -0.07 -15.58
N ALA A 211 -14.53 -1.16 -14.81
CA ALA A 211 -13.37 -1.96 -14.42
C ALA A 211 -12.61 -2.44 -15.66
N PRO A 212 -11.27 -2.33 -15.70
CA PRO A 212 -10.47 -2.83 -16.82
C PRO A 212 -10.59 -4.35 -16.93
N ALA A 213 -10.41 -4.88 -18.13
CA ALA A 213 -10.48 -6.33 -18.36
C ALA A 213 -9.21 -7.05 -17.84
N PRO A 214 -9.34 -8.27 -17.30
CA PRO A 214 -8.20 -9.11 -16.99
C PRO A 214 -7.39 -9.49 -18.24
N LEU A 215 -6.07 -9.58 -18.10
CA LEU A 215 -5.21 -10.12 -19.16
C LEU A 215 -5.52 -11.60 -19.38
N ALA A 216 -5.87 -11.95 -20.62
CA ALA A 216 -6.21 -13.34 -20.98
C ALA A 216 -5.00 -14.28 -20.73
N GLY A 217 -5.28 -15.43 -20.11
CA GLY A 217 -4.26 -16.44 -19.82
C GLY A 217 -3.27 -16.12 -18.69
N ALA A 218 -3.39 -14.96 -18.05
CA ALA A 218 -2.49 -14.53 -16.98
C ALA A 218 -2.98 -14.91 -15.56
N ALA A 219 -4.02 -15.73 -15.45
CA ALA A 219 -4.49 -16.16 -14.12
C ALA A 219 -3.40 -17.02 -13.43
N PRO A 220 -2.99 -16.65 -12.22
CA PRO A 220 -1.83 -17.28 -11.55
C PRO A 220 -2.11 -18.67 -10.97
N GLY A 221 -3.28 -19.26 -11.20
CA GLY A 221 -3.69 -20.55 -10.64
C GLY A 221 -4.04 -20.51 -9.15
N PHE A 222 -4.00 -19.34 -8.53
CA PHE A 222 -4.40 -19.10 -7.15
C PHE A 222 -5.01 -17.68 -7.02
N ALA A 223 -5.79 -17.43 -5.99
CA ALA A 223 -6.31 -16.10 -5.72
C ALA A 223 -5.19 -15.18 -5.21
N LEU A 224 -5.03 -14.00 -5.82
CA LEU A 224 -4.05 -12.99 -5.39
C LEU A 224 -4.43 -12.37 -4.06
N ILE A 225 -5.73 -12.25 -3.81
CA ILE A 225 -6.32 -11.77 -2.57
C ILE A 225 -7.39 -12.78 -2.16
N GLU A 226 -7.25 -13.30 -0.95
CA GLU A 226 -8.21 -14.23 -0.34
C GLU A 226 -8.79 -13.62 0.92
N LYS A 227 -10.12 -13.55 1.00
CA LYS A 227 -10.82 -13.18 2.21
C LYS A 227 -10.89 -14.37 3.17
N VAL A 228 -10.55 -14.15 4.43
CA VAL A 228 -10.65 -15.15 5.49
C VAL A 228 -11.67 -14.66 6.50
N GLU A 229 -12.83 -15.29 6.49
CA GLU A 229 -13.90 -14.98 7.43
C GLU A 229 -13.46 -15.30 8.86
N ARG A 230 -13.83 -14.43 9.79
CA ARG A 230 -13.47 -14.54 11.19
C ARG A 230 -14.68 -14.23 12.06
N PRO A 231 -14.83 -14.93 13.21
CA PRO A 231 -15.80 -14.52 14.20
C PRO A 231 -15.47 -13.10 14.69
N MET A 232 -16.48 -12.25 14.77
CA MET A 232 -16.31 -10.92 15.36
C MET A 232 -15.93 -11.07 16.83
N PRO A 233 -14.87 -10.39 17.31
CA PRO A 233 -14.54 -10.42 18.72
C PRO A 233 -15.69 -9.84 19.55
N PRO A 234 -15.91 -10.33 20.77
CA PRO A 234 -16.92 -9.77 21.65
C PRO A 234 -16.60 -8.31 21.99
N GLY A 235 -17.59 -7.48 21.97
CA GLY A 235 -17.50 -6.04 22.17
C GLY A 235 -17.80 -5.30 20.87
N ALA A 236 -18.78 -4.41 20.92
CA ALA A 236 -19.05 -3.54 19.79
C ALA A 236 -17.79 -2.74 19.47
N PRO A 237 -17.42 -2.57 18.18
CA PRO A 237 -16.44 -1.58 17.83
C PRO A 237 -16.91 -0.25 18.41
N PRO A 238 -15.99 0.57 18.93
CA PRO A 238 -16.38 1.91 19.32
C PRO A 238 -16.90 2.60 18.06
N SER A 239 -18.23 2.67 17.94
CA SER A 239 -18.86 3.54 16.98
C SER A 239 -18.31 4.92 17.27
N MET A 240 -17.38 5.37 16.43
CA MET A 240 -16.80 6.70 16.49
C MET A 240 -16.64 7.22 17.91
N ALA A 241 -15.58 6.78 18.59
CA ALA A 241 -15.31 7.21 19.95
C ALA A 241 -15.33 8.73 20.03
N PRO A 242 -15.93 9.29 21.08
CA PRO A 242 -15.83 10.71 21.35
C PRO A 242 -14.36 11.09 21.46
N GLU A 243 -14.05 12.36 21.23
CA GLU A 243 -12.73 12.99 21.24
C GLU A 243 -11.68 12.25 22.09
N GLY A 244 -10.55 11.88 21.47
CA GLY A 244 -9.47 11.18 22.15
C GLY A 244 -8.50 10.50 21.18
N ARG A 245 -7.45 9.90 21.72
CA ARG A 245 -6.49 9.11 20.94
C ARG A 245 -7.05 7.71 20.71
N ILE A 246 -7.42 7.41 19.47
CA ILE A 246 -7.93 6.10 19.07
C ILE A 246 -6.79 5.28 18.48
N PRO A 247 -6.32 4.21 19.16
CA PRO A 247 -5.28 3.34 18.62
C PRO A 247 -5.87 2.38 17.58
N ILE A 248 -5.11 2.18 16.50
CA ILE A 248 -5.43 1.21 15.44
C ILE A 248 -4.18 0.35 15.23
N SER A 249 -4.32 -0.95 15.43
CA SER A 249 -3.27 -1.95 15.20
C SER A 249 -3.64 -2.81 14.00
N ILE A 250 -2.69 -2.94 13.08
CA ILE A 250 -2.82 -3.74 11.86
C ILE A 250 -1.71 -4.79 11.86
N PRO A 251 -1.92 -5.93 12.52
CA PRO A 251 -0.98 -7.02 12.54
C PRO A 251 -0.94 -7.74 11.18
N GLY A 252 0.27 -7.99 10.71
CA GLY A 252 0.57 -8.79 9.54
C GLY A 252 1.52 -9.93 9.85
N ARG A 253 1.31 -11.06 9.18
CA ARG A 253 2.20 -12.20 9.19
C ARG A 253 2.42 -12.69 7.78
N SER A 254 3.67 -12.78 7.34
CA SER A 254 4.00 -13.27 6.01
C SER A 254 4.83 -14.55 6.06
N MET A 255 4.67 -15.32 4.99
CA MET A 255 5.43 -16.53 4.71
C MET A 255 5.82 -16.51 3.22
N LEU A 256 6.99 -17.07 2.92
CA LEU A 256 7.35 -17.42 1.55
C LEU A 256 6.50 -18.62 1.10
N ARG A 257 5.78 -18.47 0.00
CA ARG A 257 5.07 -19.59 -0.65
C ARG A 257 5.99 -20.43 -1.54
N ASP A 258 7.07 -19.82 -2.00
CA ASP A 258 8.14 -20.51 -2.73
C ASP A 258 9.47 -19.75 -2.60
N PRO A 259 10.60 -20.41 -2.86
CA PRO A 259 11.94 -19.82 -2.71
C PRO A 259 12.25 -18.73 -3.75
N THR A 260 11.38 -18.48 -4.73
CA THR A 260 11.62 -17.50 -5.80
C THR A 260 11.14 -16.11 -5.45
N GLY A 261 10.40 -15.92 -4.32
CA GLY A 261 9.99 -14.60 -3.84
C GLY A 261 8.48 -14.33 -3.86
N LEU A 262 7.64 -15.36 -4.05
CA LEU A 262 6.20 -15.21 -3.83
C LEU A 262 5.92 -15.18 -2.32
N VAL A 263 5.45 -14.04 -1.86
CA VAL A 263 5.14 -13.79 -0.45
C VAL A 263 3.64 -13.72 -0.27
N ALA A 264 3.10 -14.44 0.70
CA ALA A 264 1.72 -14.29 1.13
C ALA A 264 1.69 -13.66 2.52
N THR A 265 0.96 -12.55 2.65
CA THR A 265 0.80 -11.82 3.90
C THR A 265 -0.63 -11.88 4.37
N MET A 266 -0.85 -12.52 5.51
CA MET A 266 -2.12 -12.50 6.23
C MET A 266 -2.18 -11.24 7.07
N VAL A 267 -3.09 -10.35 6.73
CA VAL A 267 -3.34 -9.12 7.49
C VAL A 267 -4.66 -9.25 8.25
N THR A 268 -4.59 -9.04 9.55
CA THR A 268 -5.67 -9.38 10.47
C THR A 268 -6.08 -8.13 11.28
N PRO A 269 -7.11 -7.38 10.86
CA PRO A 269 -7.59 -6.24 11.63
C PRO A 269 -8.25 -6.71 12.94
N ARG A 270 -8.37 -5.81 13.89
CA ARG A 270 -9.11 -6.11 15.14
C ARG A 270 -10.55 -6.52 14.88
N PHE A 271 -11.19 -5.88 13.91
CA PHE A 271 -12.60 -6.14 13.52
C PHE A 271 -12.67 -6.33 12.01
N GLY A 272 -13.57 -7.19 11.53
CA GLY A 272 -13.73 -7.53 10.13
C GLY A 272 -12.95 -8.78 9.71
N ALA A 273 -13.03 -9.10 8.43
CA ALA A 273 -12.32 -10.22 7.84
C ALA A 273 -10.81 -10.01 7.84
N ALA A 274 -10.05 -11.08 7.90
CA ALA A 274 -8.64 -11.07 7.53
C ALA A 274 -8.49 -11.25 6.02
N PHE A 275 -7.38 -10.77 5.48
CA PHE A 275 -7.08 -10.92 4.07
C PHE A 275 -5.68 -11.47 3.89
N ASN A 276 -5.55 -12.47 3.02
CA ASN A 276 -4.27 -12.99 2.58
C ASN A 276 -3.93 -12.35 1.24
N ILE A 277 -2.89 -11.52 1.20
CA ILE A 277 -2.47 -10.74 0.04
C ILE A 277 -1.15 -11.32 -0.47
N SER A 278 -1.13 -11.73 -1.75
CA SER A 278 0.04 -12.29 -2.41
C SER A 278 0.79 -11.22 -3.20
N CYS A 279 2.13 -11.16 -3.01
CA CYS A 279 3.05 -10.33 -3.78
C CYS A 279 4.16 -11.18 -4.39
N ASP A 280 4.62 -10.83 -5.59
CA ASP A 280 5.70 -11.54 -6.29
C ASP A 280 6.75 -10.53 -6.80
N GLU A 281 7.98 -10.69 -6.33
CA GLU A 281 9.08 -9.75 -6.61
C GLU A 281 10.08 -10.30 -7.66
N ARG A 282 9.71 -11.37 -8.40
CA ARG A 282 10.62 -11.95 -9.37
C ARG A 282 10.90 -11.03 -10.54
N ALA A 283 12.12 -11.09 -11.08
CA ALA A 283 12.44 -10.53 -12.37
C ALA A 283 11.60 -11.20 -13.49
N GLY A 284 11.19 -10.42 -14.47
CA GLY A 284 10.33 -10.88 -15.55
C GLY A 284 8.84 -10.92 -15.16
N TYR A 285 8.13 -11.94 -15.58
CA TYR A 285 6.69 -12.08 -15.26
C TYR A 285 6.47 -12.40 -13.79
N GLY A 286 6.05 -11.41 -13.01
CA GLY A 286 5.49 -11.64 -11.68
C GLY A 286 4.11 -12.31 -11.78
N ARG A 287 3.83 -13.22 -10.86
CA ARG A 287 2.50 -13.87 -10.73
C ARG A 287 1.52 -13.03 -9.94
N ALA A 288 2.01 -12.02 -9.23
CA ALA A 288 1.26 -11.13 -8.36
C ALA A 288 1.84 -9.71 -8.44
N PRO A 289 1.11 -8.67 -7.99
CA PRO A 289 1.67 -7.34 -7.85
C PRO A 289 2.88 -7.34 -6.92
N SER A 290 3.79 -6.39 -7.10
CA SER A 290 4.92 -6.22 -6.19
C SER A 290 4.50 -5.62 -4.84
N GLY A 291 5.37 -5.73 -3.83
CA GLY A 291 5.19 -5.02 -2.56
C GLY A 291 5.08 -3.51 -2.75
N LEU A 292 5.87 -2.91 -3.65
CA LEU A 292 5.78 -1.47 -3.94
C LEU A 292 4.45 -1.09 -4.61
N ALA A 293 3.87 -1.96 -5.43
CA ALA A 293 2.51 -1.75 -5.96
C ALA A 293 1.46 -1.77 -4.85
N CYS A 294 1.60 -2.66 -3.86
CA CYS A 294 0.74 -2.68 -2.67
C CYS A 294 0.92 -1.43 -1.80
N ILE A 295 2.14 -0.92 -1.62
CA ILE A 295 2.40 0.37 -0.95
C ILE A 295 1.66 1.51 -1.66
N ALA A 296 1.82 1.61 -2.98
CA ALA A 296 1.17 2.64 -3.79
C ALA A 296 -0.36 2.56 -3.69
N ALA A 297 -0.91 1.34 -3.77
CA ALA A 297 -2.34 1.09 -3.61
C ALA A 297 -2.85 1.49 -2.21
N GLY A 298 -2.13 1.10 -1.15
CA GLY A 298 -2.47 1.44 0.22
C GLY A 298 -2.58 2.94 0.42
N ILE A 299 -1.59 3.72 -0.05
CA ILE A 299 -1.56 5.18 0.09
C ILE A 299 -2.76 5.82 -0.63
N ALA A 300 -3.01 5.44 -1.89
CA ALA A 300 -4.11 5.99 -2.66
C ALA A 300 -5.48 5.64 -2.04
N PHE A 301 -5.70 4.39 -1.67
CA PHE A 301 -6.95 3.94 -1.07
C PHE A 301 -7.20 4.58 0.31
N CYS A 302 -6.17 4.69 1.16
CA CYS A 302 -6.30 5.32 2.47
C CYS A 302 -6.72 6.79 2.35
N TYR A 303 -6.11 7.51 1.42
CA TYR A 303 -6.47 8.89 1.15
C TYR A 303 -7.91 9.01 0.63
N MET A 304 -8.30 8.16 -0.32
CA MET A 304 -9.65 8.13 -0.88
C MET A 304 -10.70 7.81 0.19
N THR A 305 -10.39 6.95 1.16
CA THR A 305 -11.26 6.68 2.31
C THR A 305 -11.58 7.95 3.09
N GLN A 306 -10.58 8.81 3.33
CA GLN A 306 -10.82 10.04 4.11
C GLN A 306 -11.72 11.02 3.35
N PHE A 307 -11.57 11.12 2.02
CA PHE A 307 -12.51 11.86 1.20
C PHE A 307 -13.94 11.34 1.36
N SER A 308 -14.15 10.04 1.13
CA SER A 308 -15.48 9.42 1.18
C SER A 308 -16.15 9.64 2.54
N ARG A 309 -15.42 9.40 3.64
CA ARG A 309 -15.91 9.58 5.00
C ARG A 309 -16.29 11.03 5.31
N TYR A 310 -15.46 12.00 4.89
CA TYR A 310 -15.73 13.40 5.17
C TYR A 310 -16.89 13.94 4.32
N ILE A 311 -16.98 13.52 3.05
CA ILE A 311 -18.10 13.81 2.15
C ILE A 311 -19.40 13.30 2.75
N GLU A 312 -19.44 12.05 3.18
CA GLU A 312 -20.63 11.44 3.77
C GLU A 312 -21.03 12.15 5.07
N HIS A 313 -20.07 12.37 5.95
CA HIS A 313 -20.31 13.05 7.22
C HIS A 313 -20.87 14.47 7.05
N ARG A 314 -20.27 15.26 6.13
CA ARG A 314 -20.67 16.63 5.84
C ARG A 314 -21.84 16.72 4.87
N LYS A 315 -22.26 15.59 4.29
CA LYS A 315 -23.29 15.51 3.25
C LYS A 315 -22.97 16.38 2.03
N HIS A 316 -21.68 16.46 1.69
CA HIS A 316 -21.25 17.20 0.50
C HIS A 316 -21.77 16.54 -0.77
N LYS A 317 -22.16 17.34 -1.73
CA LYS A 317 -22.64 16.88 -3.04
C LYS A 317 -21.48 16.59 -3.98
N VAL A 318 -20.76 15.52 -3.71
CA VAL A 318 -19.66 15.01 -4.55
C VAL A 318 -20.08 13.66 -5.14
N ARG A 319 -20.11 13.57 -6.47
CA ARG A 319 -20.59 12.38 -7.19
C ARG A 319 -19.49 11.36 -7.49
N ALA A 320 -18.24 11.81 -7.61
CA ALA A 320 -17.12 10.96 -7.92
C ALA A 320 -15.81 11.53 -7.39
N ILE A 321 -14.94 10.64 -6.96
CA ILE A 321 -13.57 10.93 -6.55
C ILE A 321 -12.66 10.05 -7.38
N ARG A 322 -11.65 10.63 -8.04
CA ARG A 322 -10.64 9.92 -8.81
C ARG A 322 -9.27 10.50 -8.54
N PHE A 323 -8.25 9.64 -8.57
CA PHE A 323 -6.86 10.05 -8.39
C PHE A 323 -5.99 9.58 -9.53
N VAL A 324 -5.03 10.43 -9.88
CA VAL A 324 -3.78 10.01 -10.50
C VAL A 324 -2.69 10.30 -9.50
N GLN A 325 -1.94 9.27 -9.07
CA GLN A 325 -0.89 9.41 -8.08
C GLN A 325 0.40 8.80 -8.62
N ASN A 326 1.50 9.57 -8.53
CA ASN A 326 2.83 9.14 -8.95
C ASN A 326 3.72 8.98 -7.72
N LEU A 327 4.35 7.81 -7.61
CA LEU A 327 5.23 7.44 -6.50
C LEU A 327 6.61 7.09 -7.05
N PRO A 328 7.56 8.02 -7.00
CA PRO A 328 8.92 7.77 -7.47
C PRO A 328 9.73 7.03 -6.41
N PHE A 329 9.80 5.70 -6.51
CA PHE A 329 10.68 4.88 -5.67
C PHE A 329 12.12 4.92 -6.20
N THR A 330 13.06 4.92 -5.27
CA THR A 330 14.49 4.96 -5.59
C THR A 330 15.25 3.86 -4.88
N LEU A 331 16.36 3.45 -5.49
CA LEU A 331 17.36 2.57 -4.91
C LEU A 331 18.73 3.16 -5.23
N THR A 332 19.56 3.36 -4.21
CA THR A 332 20.89 3.97 -4.36
C THR A 332 21.95 3.11 -3.67
N GLY A 333 23.22 3.35 -3.97
CA GLY A 333 24.32 2.60 -3.37
C GLY A 333 24.61 1.28 -4.07
N SER A 334 25.20 0.33 -3.35
CA SER A 334 25.65 -0.98 -3.86
C SER A 334 25.35 -2.10 -2.88
N ALA A 335 24.72 -3.16 -3.36
CA ALA A 335 24.48 -4.37 -2.56
C ALA A 335 25.80 -5.04 -2.13
N ALA A 336 26.77 -5.14 -3.05
CA ALA A 336 28.08 -5.74 -2.76
C ALA A 336 28.89 -4.97 -1.72
N ALA A 337 28.77 -3.63 -1.72
CA ALA A 337 29.41 -2.77 -0.71
C ALA A 337 28.62 -2.66 0.61
N GLY A 338 27.40 -3.23 0.68
CA GLY A 338 26.53 -3.13 1.85
C GLY A 338 25.99 -1.71 2.10
N THR A 339 25.93 -0.87 1.05
CA THR A 339 25.48 0.54 1.13
C THR A 339 24.17 0.78 0.39
N LEU A 340 23.47 -0.30 0.00
CA LEU A 340 22.21 -0.21 -0.71
C LEU A 340 21.15 0.47 0.16
N THR A 341 20.49 1.50 -0.37
CA THR A 341 19.50 2.29 0.36
C THR A 341 18.28 2.51 -0.50
N GLY A 342 17.12 2.14 0.01
CA GLY A 342 15.82 2.44 -0.57
C GLY A 342 15.37 3.86 -0.26
N GLY A 343 14.56 4.43 -1.13
CA GLY A 343 14.00 5.77 -0.98
C GLY A 343 12.66 5.94 -1.68
N LEU A 344 11.98 7.02 -1.32
CA LEU A 344 10.82 7.54 -2.01
C LEU A 344 11.01 9.05 -2.15
N GLU A 345 10.83 9.56 -3.37
CA GLU A 345 10.71 11.00 -3.59
C GLU A 345 9.27 11.46 -3.30
N PRO A 346 8.99 12.78 -3.23
CA PRO A 346 7.66 13.28 -2.95
C PRO A 346 6.59 12.64 -3.84
N VAL A 347 5.54 12.13 -3.20
CA VAL A 347 4.37 11.59 -3.90
C VAL A 347 3.59 12.77 -4.48
N ASP A 348 3.25 12.68 -5.77
CA ASP A 348 2.47 13.69 -6.46
C ASP A 348 1.07 13.17 -6.75
N THR A 349 0.04 13.81 -6.20
CA THR A 349 -1.35 13.36 -6.26
C THR A 349 -2.24 14.38 -6.93
N HIS A 350 -2.84 13.99 -8.05
CA HIS A 350 -3.86 14.74 -8.78
C HIS A 350 -5.24 14.22 -8.40
N VAL A 351 -6.04 15.06 -7.77
CA VAL A 351 -7.39 14.74 -7.28
C VAL A 351 -8.45 15.34 -8.21
N PHE A 352 -9.32 14.50 -8.73
CA PHE A 352 -10.42 14.89 -9.61
C PHE A 352 -11.75 14.68 -8.89
N LEU A 353 -12.48 15.77 -8.69
CA LEU A 353 -13.80 15.78 -8.04
C LEU A 353 -14.87 16.22 -9.01
N HIS A 354 -15.97 15.48 -9.04
CA HIS A 354 -17.20 15.92 -9.67
C HIS A 354 -18.18 16.34 -8.58
N ALA A 355 -18.37 17.64 -8.39
CA ALA A 355 -19.07 18.20 -7.23
C ALA A 355 -20.00 19.35 -7.60
N GLU A 356 -21.06 19.51 -6.80
CA GLU A 356 -21.98 20.66 -6.83
C GLU A 356 -21.67 21.66 -5.70
N GLU A 357 -20.43 21.70 -5.24
CA GLU A 357 -19.95 22.49 -4.11
C GLU A 357 -19.01 23.60 -4.57
N PRO A 358 -18.90 24.70 -3.81
CA PRO A 358 -17.90 25.74 -4.06
C PRO A 358 -16.46 25.21 -3.97
N ASP A 359 -15.55 25.80 -4.75
CA ASP A 359 -14.12 25.42 -4.75
C ASP A 359 -13.49 25.43 -3.35
N ALA A 360 -13.81 26.43 -2.52
CA ALA A 360 -13.29 26.53 -1.16
C ALA A 360 -13.68 25.34 -0.28
N VAL A 361 -14.86 24.75 -0.51
CA VAL A 361 -15.29 23.53 0.18
C VAL A 361 -14.46 22.34 -0.29
N MET A 362 -14.18 22.25 -1.58
CA MET A 362 -13.38 21.17 -2.17
C MET A 362 -11.90 21.27 -1.79
N GLN A 363 -11.37 22.49 -1.68
CA GLN A 363 -10.03 22.73 -1.12
C GLN A 363 -9.93 22.26 0.33
N ASN A 364 -10.89 22.64 1.17
CA ASN A 364 -10.93 22.20 2.57
C ASN A 364 -11.10 20.67 2.68
N LEU A 365 -11.89 20.05 1.81
CA LEU A 365 -12.05 18.60 1.75
C LEU A 365 -10.72 17.90 1.49
N LEU A 366 -9.91 18.38 0.53
CA LEU A 366 -8.60 17.86 0.22
C LEU A 366 -7.65 17.95 1.44
N GLU A 367 -7.61 19.09 2.10
CA GLU A 367 -6.77 19.35 3.27
C GLU A 367 -7.15 18.47 4.46
N VAL A 368 -8.45 18.35 4.77
CA VAL A 368 -8.93 17.50 5.86
C VAL A 368 -8.65 16.03 5.56
N ALA A 369 -8.84 15.60 4.32
CA ALA A 369 -8.53 14.23 3.93
C ALA A 369 -7.03 13.92 4.07
N GLU A 370 -6.15 14.86 3.72
CA GLU A 370 -4.70 14.71 3.87
C GLU A 370 -4.29 14.64 5.35
N ASN A 371 -4.79 15.54 6.20
CA ASN A 371 -4.48 15.57 7.63
C ASN A 371 -4.97 14.31 8.36
N THR A 372 -6.11 13.78 7.99
CA THR A 372 -6.73 12.63 8.65
C THR A 372 -6.24 11.27 8.12
N CYS A 373 -5.49 11.25 7.01
CA CYS A 373 -5.00 10.03 6.39
C CYS A 373 -3.80 9.47 7.16
N TYR A 374 -3.91 8.23 7.66
CA TYR A 374 -2.83 7.55 8.40
C TYR A 374 -1.57 7.34 7.56
N LEU A 375 -1.73 7.03 6.27
CA LEU A 375 -0.57 6.80 5.40
C LEU A 375 0.09 8.11 4.96
N HIS A 376 -0.67 9.20 4.79
CA HIS A 376 -0.05 10.53 4.64
C HIS A 376 0.65 10.98 5.92
N ALA A 377 0.11 10.63 7.10
CA ALA A 377 0.82 10.86 8.37
C ALA A 377 2.14 10.07 8.44
N ALA A 378 2.17 8.82 7.99
CA ALA A 378 3.40 8.03 7.89
C ALA A 378 4.41 8.69 6.94
N LEU A 379 3.96 9.17 5.77
CA LEU A 379 4.79 9.90 4.79
C LEU A 379 5.39 11.20 5.37
N ARG A 380 4.65 11.92 6.22
CA ARG A 380 5.11 13.18 6.84
C ARG A 380 6.05 12.98 8.03
N SER A 381 6.23 11.74 8.49
CA SER A 381 6.96 11.42 9.71
C SER A 381 8.26 10.70 9.42
N ALA A 382 9.29 10.93 10.24
CA ALA A 382 10.52 10.15 10.22
C ALA A 382 10.41 9.02 11.26
N LEU A 383 9.98 7.84 10.82
CA LEU A 383 9.69 6.67 11.65
C LEU A 383 10.57 5.48 11.22
N PRO A 384 11.89 5.52 11.44
CA PRO A 384 12.76 4.42 11.03
C PRO A 384 12.37 3.14 11.77
N GLY A 385 12.16 2.07 11.02
CA GLY A 385 11.89 0.75 11.56
C GLY A 385 13.14 0.09 12.14
N ARG A 386 12.94 -1.01 12.86
CA ARG A 386 14.02 -1.88 13.33
C ARG A 386 13.68 -3.35 13.11
N VAL A 387 14.72 -4.19 13.12
CA VAL A 387 14.60 -5.65 13.00
C VAL A 387 14.85 -6.33 14.34
N GLU A 388 14.04 -7.33 14.65
CA GLU A 388 14.28 -8.31 15.73
C GLU A 388 14.39 -9.70 15.10
N LEU A 389 15.48 -10.42 15.40
CA LEU A 389 15.77 -11.73 14.83
C LEU A 389 15.69 -12.85 15.88
N THR A 390 14.90 -13.87 15.57
CA THR A 390 14.96 -15.19 16.22
C THR A 390 15.62 -16.16 15.24
N LEU A 391 16.89 -16.48 15.48
CA LEU A 391 17.66 -17.37 14.63
C LEU A 391 17.74 -18.76 15.23
N MET A 392 17.38 -19.77 14.45
CA MET A 392 17.47 -21.17 14.77
C MET A 392 18.55 -21.85 13.92
N ASN A 393 19.18 -22.86 14.45
CA ASN A 393 20.05 -23.73 13.65
C ASN A 393 19.17 -24.54 12.67
N PRO A 394 19.64 -24.78 11.43
CA PRO A 394 18.97 -25.72 10.55
C PRO A 394 18.81 -27.07 11.26
N SER A 395 17.60 -27.63 11.24
CA SER A 395 17.42 -29.01 11.70
C SER A 395 18.36 -29.92 10.89
N VAL A 396 19.22 -30.68 11.59
CA VAL A 396 19.95 -31.78 10.94
C VAL A 396 18.86 -32.71 10.45
N ALA A 397 18.70 -32.84 9.13
CA ALA A 397 17.83 -33.86 8.58
C ALA A 397 18.37 -35.20 9.09
N SER A 398 17.64 -35.86 9.98
CA SER A 398 17.89 -37.24 10.35
C SER A 398 17.75 -38.06 9.06
N GLY A 399 18.92 -38.48 8.53
CA GLY A 399 19.03 -39.29 7.33
C GLY A 399 18.36 -40.67 7.45
#